data_00fad73c39055ea1e7c7e5aa3710726f
#
_entry.id   00fad73c39055ea1e7c7e5aa3710726f
#
_cell.length_a   1.000
_cell.length_b   1.000
_cell.length_c   1.000
_cell.angle_alpha   90.00
_cell.angle_beta   90.00
_cell.angle_gamma   90.00
#
_symmetry.space_group_name_H-M   'P 1'
#
loop_
_entity.id
_entity.type
_entity.pdbx_description
1 polymer ?
#
loop_
_entity_poly.entity_id
_entity_poly.type
_entity_poly.pdbx_seq_one_letter_code
_entity_poly.pdbx_strand_id
1 'polypeptide(L)' 'MDEGFILANKFRRVIFDELVAGENDIKRIAKKNRMIPRVAQRIIDEFVTGGIVEKKGNYYVFTDEGKKLVETIGK' A
#
# COMPACT_ATOMS: atom_id res chain seq x y z
N MET A 1 12.52 1.99 0.25
CA MET A 1 11.32 2.86 0.30
C MET A 1 11.15 3.34 1.73
N ASP A 2 10.90 4.61 1.91
CA ASP A 2 10.79 5.21 3.25
C ASP A 2 9.45 5.91 3.46
N GLU A 3 9.25 6.45 4.67
CA GLU A 3 7.99 7.12 5.00
C GLU A 3 7.74 8.34 4.11
N GLY A 4 8.80 9.06 3.72
CA GLY A 4 8.65 10.23 2.85
C GLY A 4 8.00 9.88 1.52
N PHE A 5 8.35 8.75 0.94
CA PHE A 5 7.75 8.29 -0.29
C PHE A 5 6.24 8.06 -0.13
N ILE A 6 5.85 7.45 0.97
CA ILE A 6 4.43 7.19 1.25
C ILE A 6 3.68 8.49 1.48
N LEU A 7 4.24 9.36 2.33
CA LEU A 7 3.55 10.58 2.75
C LEU A 7 3.53 11.67 1.68
N ALA A 8 4.40 11.59 0.68
CA ALA A 8 4.49 12.60 -0.38
C ALA A 8 3.34 12.56 -1.36
N ASN A 9 2.55 11.49 -1.37
CA ASN A 9 1.46 11.33 -2.33
C ASN A 9 0.20 10.84 -1.61
N LYS A 10 -0.90 11.55 -1.82
CA LYS A 10 -2.18 11.25 -1.18
C LYS A 10 -2.65 9.82 -1.44
N PHE A 11 -2.53 9.35 -2.68
CA PHE A 11 -3.02 8.03 -3.03
C PHE A 11 -2.13 6.91 -2.47
N ARG A 12 -0.82 7.15 -2.39
CA ARG A 12 0.08 6.22 -1.72
C ARG A 12 -0.31 6.08 -0.26
N ARG A 13 -0.61 7.20 0.39
CA ARG A 13 -1.04 7.20 1.79
C ARG A 13 -2.34 6.42 1.96
N VAL A 14 -3.31 6.65 1.07
CA VAL A 14 -4.60 5.96 1.13
C VAL A 14 -4.41 4.44 1.04
N ILE A 15 -3.63 3.98 0.07
CA ILE A 15 -3.41 2.54 -0.11
C ILE A 15 -2.66 1.96 1.09
N PHE A 16 -1.66 2.66 1.57
CA PHE A 16 -0.90 2.22 2.74
C PHE A 16 -1.82 2.06 3.96
N ASP A 17 -2.67 3.06 4.22
CA ASP A 17 -3.58 3.05 5.35
C ASP A 17 -4.63 1.92 5.24
N GLU A 18 -5.12 1.63 4.04
CA GLU A 18 -6.05 0.53 3.84
C GLU A 18 -5.38 -0.82 4.12
N LEU A 19 -4.13 -0.97 3.70
CA LEU A 19 -3.37 -2.19 4.01
C LEU A 19 -3.16 -2.35 5.51
N VAL A 20 -2.86 -1.25 6.21
CA VAL A 20 -2.71 -1.26 7.66
C VAL A 20 -4.03 -1.67 8.33
N ALA A 21 -5.15 -1.23 7.79
CA ALA A 21 -6.47 -1.55 8.31
C ALA A 21 -6.90 -3.00 8.02
N GLY A 22 -6.10 -3.75 7.26
CA GLY A 22 -6.37 -5.15 6.95
C GLY A 22 -6.97 -5.41 5.58
N GLU A 23 -7.25 -4.36 4.79
CA GLU A 23 -7.71 -4.55 3.42
C GLU A 23 -6.54 -4.94 2.55
N ASN A 24 -6.66 -6.06 1.82
CA ASN A 24 -5.54 -6.59 1.03
C ASN A 24 -5.85 -6.77 -0.46
N ASP A 25 -7.05 -6.42 -0.88
CA ASP A 25 -7.47 -6.53 -2.29
C ASP A 25 -7.41 -5.15 -2.93
N ILE A 26 -6.47 -4.97 -3.86
CA ILE A 26 -6.25 -3.65 -4.48
C ILE A 26 -7.46 -3.14 -5.26
N LYS A 27 -8.25 -4.04 -5.84
CA LYS A 27 -9.45 -3.65 -6.57
C LYS A 27 -10.50 -3.07 -5.62
N ARG A 28 -10.64 -3.67 -4.45
CA ARG A 28 -11.57 -3.18 -3.42
C ARG A 28 -11.09 -1.85 -2.88
N ILE A 29 -9.79 -1.71 -2.64
CA ILE A 29 -9.21 -0.45 -2.17
C ILE A 29 -9.50 0.66 -3.17
N ALA A 30 -9.26 0.41 -4.46
CA ALA A 30 -9.51 1.38 -5.51
C ALA A 30 -10.99 1.79 -5.54
N LYS A 31 -11.89 0.82 -5.54
CA LYS A 31 -13.32 1.07 -5.61
C LYS A 31 -13.81 1.86 -4.39
N LYS A 32 -13.40 1.43 -3.20
CA LYS A 32 -13.81 2.05 -1.94
C LYS A 32 -13.37 3.52 -1.87
N ASN A 33 -12.21 3.83 -2.40
CA ASN A 33 -11.63 5.17 -2.32
C ASN A 33 -11.81 5.98 -3.61
N ARG A 34 -12.63 5.47 -4.54
CA ARG A 34 -12.90 6.13 -5.83
C ARG A 34 -11.63 6.45 -6.60
N MET A 35 -10.67 5.55 -6.53
CA MET A 35 -9.42 5.66 -7.27
C MET A 35 -9.56 4.98 -8.63
N ILE A 36 -8.87 5.52 -9.62
CA ILE A 36 -8.75 4.86 -10.91
C ILE A 36 -7.97 3.56 -10.70
N PRO A 37 -8.51 2.39 -11.10
CA PRO A 37 -7.85 1.11 -10.84
C PRO A 37 -6.41 1.03 -11.34
N ARG A 38 -6.12 1.64 -12.48
CA ARG A 38 -4.76 1.66 -13.03
C ARG A 38 -3.80 2.40 -12.10
N VAL A 39 -4.24 3.50 -11.50
CA VAL A 39 -3.42 4.28 -10.57
C VAL A 39 -3.16 3.47 -9.31
N ALA A 40 -4.20 2.84 -8.77
CA ALA A 40 -4.06 2.00 -7.58
C ALA A 40 -3.09 0.83 -7.84
N GLN A 41 -3.23 0.18 -8.99
CA GLN A 41 -2.35 -0.94 -9.35
C GLN A 41 -0.90 -0.48 -9.48
N ARG A 42 -0.67 0.69 -10.09
CA ARG A 42 0.69 1.23 -10.19
C ARG A 42 1.30 1.45 -8.82
N ILE A 43 0.54 2.00 -7.90
CA ILE A 43 1.04 2.28 -6.55
C ILE A 43 1.38 1.00 -5.80
N ILE A 44 0.49 0.00 -5.86
CA ILE A 44 0.78 -1.26 -5.16
C ILE A 44 1.99 -1.95 -5.80
N ASP A 45 2.16 -1.85 -7.11
CA ASP A 45 3.33 -2.39 -7.79
C ASP A 45 4.61 -1.68 -7.33
N GLU A 46 4.55 -0.36 -7.10
CA GLU A 46 5.67 0.38 -6.52
C GLU A 46 6.01 -0.13 -5.12
N PHE A 47 5.01 -0.44 -4.32
CA PHE A 47 5.22 -0.98 -2.98
C PHE A 47 5.86 -2.38 -3.02
N VAL A 48 5.46 -3.20 -3.98
CA VAL A 48 6.07 -4.51 -4.19
C VAL A 48 7.53 -4.35 -4.61
N THR A 49 7.78 -3.51 -5.60
CA THR A 49 9.14 -3.24 -6.09
C THR A 49 10.01 -2.65 -5.00
N GLY A 50 9.44 -1.80 -4.16
CA GLY A 50 10.14 -1.19 -3.04
C GLY A 50 10.37 -2.14 -1.86
N GLY A 51 9.83 -3.34 -1.91
CA GLY A 51 10.08 -4.37 -0.90
C GLY A 51 9.26 -4.24 0.37
N ILE A 52 8.26 -3.38 0.42
CA ILE A 52 7.45 -3.22 1.63
C ILE A 52 6.17 -4.05 1.62
N VAL A 53 5.79 -4.56 0.45
CA VAL A 53 4.60 -5.39 0.26
C VAL A 53 4.97 -6.54 -0.65
N GLU A 54 4.37 -7.71 -0.43
CA GLU A 54 4.50 -8.82 -1.36
C GLU A 54 3.13 -9.33 -1.78
N LYS A 55 3.06 -9.85 -2.99
CA LYS A 55 1.83 -10.40 -3.55
C LYS A 55 1.69 -11.86 -3.15
N LYS A 56 0.55 -12.22 -2.58
CA LYS A 56 0.18 -13.59 -2.21
C LYS A 56 -1.10 -13.96 -2.95
N GLY A 57 -0.96 -14.63 -4.10
CA GLY A 57 -2.14 -14.94 -4.92
C GLY A 57 -2.81 -13.67 -5.39
N ASN A 58 -4.04 -13.42 -4.97
CA ASN A 58 -4.82 -12.26 -5.38
C ASN A 58 -4.82 -11.13 -4.35
N TYR A 59 -3.99 -11.22 -3.33
CA TYR A 59 -3.95 -10.18 -2.29
C TYR A 59 -2.51 -9.80 -1.96
N TYR A 60 -2.37 -8.75 -1.14
CA TYR A 60 -1.07 -8.17 -0.79
C TYR A 60 -0.90 -8.13 0.72
N VAL A 61 0.32 -8.38 1.18
CA VAL A 61 0.64 -8.35 2.61
C VAL A 61 1.95 -7.58 2.82
N PHE A 62 2.11 -6.99 3.99
CA PHE A 62 3.36 -6.32 4.33
C PHE A 62 4.48 -7.33 4.51
N THR A 63 5.65 -6.98 4.01
CA THR A 63 6.90 -7.68 4.30
C THR A 63 7.40 -7.23 5.68
N ASP A 64 8.49 -7.80 6.16
CA ASP A 64 9.11 -7.33 7.41
C ASP A 64 9.53 -5.87 7.31
N GLU A 65 10.05 -5.46 6.16
CA GLU A 65 10.40 -4.05 5.92
C GLU A 65 9.16 -3.18 5.94
N GLY A 66 8.06 -3.66 5.35
CA GLY A 66 6.79 -2.94 5.37
C GLY A 66 6.24 -2.78 6.77
N LYS A 67 6.38 -3.82 7.61
CA LYS A 67 5.93 -3.76 9.00
C LYS A 67 6.68 -2.72 9.80
N LYS A 68 7.97 -2.57 9.56
CA LYS A 68 8.78 -1.51 10.19
C LYS A 68 8.26 -0.14 9.79
N LEU A 69 7.91 0.03 8.53
CA LEU A 69 7.38 1.28 8.02
C LEU A 69 6.02 1.60 8.64
N VAL A 70 5.18 0.58 8.84
CA VAL A 70 3.90 0.73 9.53
C VAL A 70 4.11 1.29 10.94
N GLU A 71 5.10 0.77 11.67
CA GLU A 71 5.41 1.27 13.01
C GLU A 71 5.83 2.73 12.97
N THR A 72 6.60 3.13 11.97
CA THR A 72 7.08 4.51 11.83
C THR A 72 5.96 5.48 11.49
N ILE A 73 5.14 5.14 10.51
CA ILE A 73 4.07 6.01 10.01
C ILE A 73 2.83 5.99 10.90
N GLY A 74 2.54 4.83 11.47
CA GLY A 74 1.31 4.60 12.22
C GLY A 74 1.27 5.23 13.62
N LYS A 75 2.32 5.88 14.02
CA LYS A 75 2.38 6.48 15.38
C LYS A 75 1.93 7.94 15.39
#